data_51a599872aacee6dc18771854ff0dbd4
#
_entry.id   51a599872aacee6dc18771854ff0dbd4
#
_cell.length_a   1.000
_cell.length_b   1.000
_cell.length_c   1.000
_cell.angle_alpha   90.00
_cell.angle_beta   90.00
_cell.angle_gamma   90.00
#
_symmetry.space_group_name_H-M   'P 1'
#
loop_
_entity.id
_entity.type
_entity.pdbx_description
1 polymer ?
#
loop_
_entity_poly.entity_id
_entity_poly.type
_entity_poly.pdbx_seq_one_letter_code
_entity_poly.pdbx_strand_id
1 'polypeptide(L)'
;MPAARTRLSALAALSALALLAGCGKGASTAEQQSGGPAHKVAPVVAQGAVSVATRNTTRLGGAVVAADAASVARTVYPGLTPATRPLMVVVADESNWPAALAASVFASAPVSAPILYSEGGTLPEVSSQTLHALNPVGDPAFGGAQVLRLGSSIQVPSGYVTRTIPVSAPAPTSALIASAYTGAVGAPRQVIVVPANAPAALLMPAAGLSAESGAPIMFVTPARVPDTTALALHALRHPHIYVIDAGDVGPAALHELRHLGSVSVVSAGRPGEVDPAVTGSIAVSRYTDGTFGWGVKEPGHGLVFANSDRPLDAPAAALLSATGNYGPLLLLESPDVIAPALASYLADIQPAYTSAPEYRPVRGVYNHGWLIGDESAITATTQAELDSLLEISPRKQSSEEQPVAQAE
;
A
#
# COMPACT_ATOMS: atom_id res chain seq x y z
N MET A 1 26.27 14.51 -47.80
CA MET A 1 27.37 13.63 -48.35
C MET A 1 27.77 12.66 -47.25
N PRO A 2 28.09 11.45 -47.60
CA PRO A 2 27.57 10.28 -46.85
C PRO A 2 28.66 9.39 -46.25
N ALA A 3 28.16 8.30 -45.64
CA ALA A 3 28.83 7.00 -45.34
C ALA A 3 29.64 6.94 -44.03
N ALA A 4 29.63 5.89 -43.26
CA ALA A 4 29.55 4.47 -43.62
C ALA A 4 28.99 3.62 -42.50
N ARG A 5 28.31 2.59 -42.91
CA ARG A 5 27.90 1.41 -42.15
C ARG A 5 29.10 0.51 -41.89
N THR A 6 29.10 -0.14 -40.71
CA THR A 6 29.79 -1.46 -40.60
C THR A 6 28.95 -2.38 -39.73
N ARG A 7 28.48 -3.44 -40.36
CA ARG A 7 27.91 -4.66 -39.73
C ARG A 7 29.07 -5.59 -39.38
N LEU A 8 28.96 -6.30 -38.26
CA LEU A 8 29.62 -7.59 -38.13
C LEU A 8 28.73 -8.59 -37.43
N SER A 9 28.74 -9.76 -38.01
CA SER A 9 27.85 -10.90 -37.85
C SER A 9 28.28 -11.84 -36.74
N ALA A 10 27.31 -12.53 -36.23
CA ALA A 10 27.19 -13.89 -35.67
C ALA A 10 28.43 -14.79 -35.59
N LEU A 11 28.49 -15.53 -34.47
CA LEU A 11 28.90 -16.96 -34.49
C LEU A 11 28.16 -17.71 -33.37
N ALA A 12 27.40 -18.69 -33.79
CA ALA A 12 26.80 -19.74 -32.97
C ALA A 12 27.82 -20.85 -32.76
N ALA A 13 27.83 -21.46 -31.59
CA ALA A 13 28.47 -22.75 -31.38
C ALA A 13 27.57 -23.65 -30.53
N LEU A 14 26.97 -24.63 -31.18
CA LEU A 14 26.41 -25.85 -30.58
C LEU A 14 27.54 -26.72 -30.06
N SER A 15 27.37 -27.41 -28.93
CA SER A 15 28.03 -28.68 -28.65
C SER A 15 27.11 -29.58 -27.80
N ALA A 16 27.04 -30.82 -28.25
CA ALA A 16 26.06 -31.84 -27.91
C ALA A 16 26.50 -32.74 -26.73
N LEU A 17 25.49 -33.35 -26.16
CA LEU A 17 25.33 -34.65 -25.45
C LEU A 17 26.57 -35.52 -25.21
N ALA A 18 26.66 -36.06 -23.99
CA ALA A 18 27.04 -37.46 -23.75
C ALA A 18 26.33 -38.01 -22.49
N LEU A 19 25.43 -38.95 -22.69
CA LEU A 19 24.88 -39.89 -21.69
C LEU A 19 25.95 -40.96 -21.36
N LEU A 20 26.09 -41.28 -20.06
CA LEU A 20 26.65 -42.57 -19.64
C LEU A 20 25.96 -43.03 -18.36
N ALA A 21 25.22 -44.11 -18.50
CA ALA A 21 24.67 -44.90 -17.40
C ALA A 21 25.80 -45.77 -16.80
N GLY A 22 25.76 -45.86 -15.45
CA GLY A 22 26.64 -46.75 -14.71
C GLY A 22 25.99 -47.26 -13.44
N CYS A 23 25.41 -48.46 -13.48
CA CYS A 23 25.02 -49.23 -12.30
C CYS A 23 26.29 -49.77 -11.61
N GLY A 24 26.42 -49.55 -10.29
CA GLY A 24 27.42 -50.15 -9.44
C GLY A 24 26.88 -50.40 -8.04
N LYS A 25 26.49 -51.65 -7.74
CA LYS A 25 26.30 -52.15 -6.39
C LYS A 25 27.60 -52.25 -5.64
N GLY A 26 27.73 -51.68 -4.47
CA GLY A 26 28.81 -51.88 -3.56
C GLY A 26 28.36 -51.72 -2.13
N ALA A 27 28.19 -52.84 -1.42
CA ALA A 27 27.98 -52.86 0.02
C ALA A 27 29.32 -52.59 0.71
N SER A 28 29.31 -51.69 1.71
CA SER A 28 30.43 -51.56 2.65
C SER A 28 29.92 -51.05 3.99
N THR A 29 30.21 -51.86 4.96
CA THR A 29 30.12 -51.86 6.42
C THR A 29 30.10 -50.50 7.11
N ALA A 30 29.18 -50.41 8.08
CA ALA A 30 28.99 -49.35 9.06
C ALA A 30 30.18 -49.27 10.03
N GLU A 31 30.73 -48.07 10.17
CA GLU A 31 31.46 -47.68 11.40
C GLU A 31 30.54 -46.73 12.20
N GLN A 32 30.19 -47.22 13.40
CA GLN A 32 29.50 -46.43 14.43
C GLN A 32 30.48 -45.40 14.98
N GLN A 33 30.26 -44.13 14.66
CA GLN A 33 30.78 -43.02 15.46
C GLN A 33 29.70 -42.52 16.41
N SER A 34 30.05 -42.59 17.70
CA SER A 34 29.25 -42.12 18.84
C SER A 34 28.83 -40.68 18.69
N GLY A 35 27.53 -40.47 18.58
CA GLY A 35 26.91 -39.15 18.53
C GLY A 35 26.91 -38.50 19.90
N GLY A 36 27.49 -37.31 20.00
CA GLY A 36 27.15 -36.34 21.03
C GLY A 36 25.68 -35.88 20.88
N PRO A 37 25.08 -35.29 21.91
CA PRO A 37 23.67 -34.94 21.89
C PRO A 37 23.40 -33.98 20.71
N ALA A 38 22.60 -34.42 19.75
CA ALA A 38 22.10 -33.59 18.69
C ALA A 38 21.29 -32.47 19.32
N HIS A 39 21.83 -31.28 19.32
CA HIS A 39 21.00 -30.07 19.53
C HIS A 39 19.89 -30.15 18.48
N LYS A 40 18.67 -30.47 18.89
CA LYS A 40 17.47 -30.18 18.14
C LYS A 40 17.44 -28.67 18.01
N VAL A 41 17.95 -28.14 16.90
CA VAL A 41 17.60 -26.79 16.47
C VAL A 41 16.10 -26.88 16.24
N ALA A 42 15.32 -26.31 17.18
CA ALA A 42 13.92 -26.09 16.94
C ALA A 42 13.82 -25.37 15.58
N PRO A 43 12.92 -25.77 14.68
CA PRO A 43 12.72 -25.00 13.49
C PRO A 43 12.44 -23.58 13.97
N VAL A 44 13.29 -22.65 13.62
CA VAL A 44 12.99 -21.23 13.68
C VAL A 44 11.82 -21.12 12.71
N VAL A 45 10.59 -21.22 13.26
CA VAL A 45 9.41 -20.74 12.57
C VAL A 45 9.74 -19.28 12.41
N ALA A 46 10.22 -18.94 11.24
CA ALA A 46 10.30 -17.55 10.84
C ALA A 46 8.90 -17.02 11.13
N GLN A 47 8.77 -16.08 12.09
CA GLN A 47 7.57 -15.27 12.24
C GLN A 47 7.51 -14.37 11.01
N GLY A 48 7.58 -15.01 9.86
CA GLY A 48 7.65 -14.44 8.55
C GLY A 48 6.23 -14.18 8.10
N ALA A 49 6.10 -13.07 7.48
CA ALA A 49 4.98 -12.67 6.69
C ALA A 49 4.39 -13.86 5.91
N VAL A 50 3.18 -14.26 6.29
CA VAL A 50 2.44 -15.31 5.59
C VAL A 50 1.81 -14.66 4.36
N SER A 51 2.13 -15.18 3.17
CA SER A 51 1.40 -14.85 1.95
C SER A 51 0.53 -16.05 1.60
N VAL A 52 -0.79 -15.87 1.65
CA VAL A 52 -1.79 -16.86 1.24
C VAL A 52 -2.61 -16.30 0.10
N ALA A 53 -2.49 -16.90 -1.07
CA ALA A 53 -3.23 -16.49 -2.26
C ALA A 53 -4.41 -17.43 -2.52
N THR A 54 -5.53 -16.85 -2.87
CA THR A 54 -6.69 -17.52 -3.46
C THR A 54 -6.78 -17.13 -4.95
N ARG A 55 -7.95 -17.26 -5.56
CA ARG A 55 -8.14 -16.91 -6.98
C ARG A 55 -8.03 -15.41 -7.22
N ASN A 56 -8.69 -14.61 -6.39
CA ASN A 56 -8.83 -13.16 -6.55
C ASN A 56 -8.25 -12.37 -5.37
N THR A 57 -7.74 -13.03 -4.35
CA THR A 57 -7.16 -12.36 -3.18
C THR A 57 -5.78 -12.89 -2.83
N THR A 58 -4.97 -12.02 -2.24
CA THR A 58 -3.68 -12.38 -1.63
C THR A 58 -3.60 -11.73 -0.25
N ARG A 59 -3.41 -12.56 0.76
CA ARG A 59 -3.16 -12.11 2.13
C ARG A 59 -1.68 -11.80 2.31
N LEU A 60 -1.38 -10.64 2.87
CA LEU A 60 -0.03 -10.19 3.21
C LEU A 60 0.00 -9.81 4.69
N GLY A 61 0.91 -10.39 5.44
CA GLY A 61 1.12 -9.94 6.81
C GLY A 61 1.19 -11.07 7.84
N GLY A 62 1.04 -10.70 9.08
CA GLY A 62 1.13 -11.56 10.24
C GLY A 62 0.31 -11.03 11.42
N ALA A 63 0.61 -11.53 12.63
CA ALA A 63 -0.10 -11.14 13.85
C ALA A 63 0.21 -9.70 14.31
N VAL A 64 1.31 -9.12 13.84
CA VAL A 64 1.79 -7.80 14.28
C VAL A 64 2.02 -6.89 13.08
N VAL A 65 1.80 -5.60 13.26
CA VAL A 65 1.91 -4.60 12.18
C VAL A 65 3.30 -4.54 11.52
N ALA A 66 4.36 -4.82 12.26
CA ALA A 66 5.70 -4.91 11.69
C ALA A 66 5.83 -6.06 10.67
N ALA A 67 5.11 -7.17 10.87
CA ALA A 67 5.05 -8.27 9.91
C ALA A 67 4.21 -7.92 8.67
N ASP A 68 3.15 -7.13 8.85
CA ASP A 68 2.32 -6.64 7.76
C ASP A 68 3.14 -5.73 6.83
N ALA A 69 3.81 -4.73 7.42
CA ALA A 69 4.69 -3.82 6.69
C ALA A 69 5.83 -4.57 5.96
N ALA A 70 6.45 -5.53 6.62
CA ALA A 70 7.50 -6.37 6.06
C ALA A 70 6.99 -7.19 4.86
N SER A 71 5.77 -7.74 4.97
CA SER A 71 5.13 -8.53 3.92
C SER A 71 4.86 -7.68 2.68
N VAL A 72 4.24 -6.53 2.86
CA VAL A 72 3.98 -5.58 1.78
C VAL A 72 5.29 -5.15 1.10
N ALA A 73 6.28 -4.74 1.89
CA ALA A 73 7.56 -4.29 1.37
C ALA A 73 8.25 -5.35 0.51
N ARG A 74 8.27 -6.62 0.96
CA ARG A 74 8.88 -7.73 0.22
C ARG A 74 8.07 -8.20 -0.97
N THR A 75 6.76 -8.02 -0.96
CA THR A 75 5.89 -8.32 -2.11
C THR A 75 6.17 -7.37 -3.27
N VAL A 76 6.32 -6.09 -2.98
CA VAL A 76 6.63 -5.09 -4.01
C VAL A 76 8.11 -5.10 -4.40
N TYR A 77 8.99 -5.30 -3.41
CA TYR A 77 10.43 -5.31 -3.60
C TYR A 77 11.05 -6.63 -3.13
N PRO A 78 11.14 -7.66 -3.99
CA PRO A 78 11.77 -8.92 -3.61
C PRO A 78 13.28 -8.81 -3.33
N GLY A 79 13.96 -7.74 -3.75
CA GLY A 79 15.36 -7.47 -3.44
C GLY A 79 16.38 -8.37 -4.14
N LEU A 80 15.93 -9.24 -5.05
CA LEU A 80 16.76 -10.27 -5.68
C LEU A 80 17.79 -9.71 -6.67
N THR A 81 17.50 -8.58 -7.28
CA THR A 81 18.37 -7.88 -8.22
C THR A 81 18.38 -6.39 -7.89
N PRO A 82 19.36 -5.59 -8.35
CA PRO A 82 19.34 -4.14 -8.15
C PRO A 82 18.05 -3.46 -8.62
N ALA A 83 17.44 -3.94 -9.69
CA ALA A 83 16.19 -3.39 -10.24
C ALA A 83 14.95 -3.71 -9.38
N THR A 84 15.04 -4.69 -8.48
CA THR A 84 13.96 -5.09 -7.58
C THR A 84 14.19 -4.63 -6.14
N ARG A 85 15.11 -3.68 -5.93
CA ARG A 85 15.39 -3.04 -4.64
C ARG A 85 14.76 -1.67 -4.59
N PRO A 86 14.21 -1.24 -3.44
CA PRO A 86 13.80 0.15 -3.28
C PRO A 86 15.01 1.08 -3.28
N LEU A 87 14.82 2.32 -3.65
CA LEU A 87 15.86 3.33 -3.46
C LEU A 87 16.07 3.62 -1.95
N MET A 88 15.00 3.72 -1.21
CA MET A 88 14.99 4.06 0.21
C MET A 88 13.88 3.29 0.93
N VAL A 89 14.05 3.09 2.23
CA VAL A 89 13.04 2.54 3.14
C VAL A 89 12.72 3.60 4.19
N VAL A 90 11.45 3.83 4.46
CA VAL A 90 11.00 4.67 5.58
C VAL A 90 10.86 3.80 6.82
N VAL A 91 11.35 4.27 7.97
CA VAL A 91 11.12 3.62 9.26
C VAL A 91 10.36 4.57 10.18
N ALA A 92 9.18 4.14 10.64
CA ALA A 92 8.33 4.83 11.58
C ALA A 92 8.23 4.03 12.89
N ASP A 93 8.00 4.70 14.01
CA ASP A 93 7.71 4.01 15.26
C ASP A 93 6.21 3.70 15.36
N GLU A 94 5.85 2.49 15.81
CA GLU A 94 4.45 2.03 15.94
C GLU A 94 3.62 2.92 16.87
N SER A 95 4.26 3.58 17.83
CA SER A 95 3.58 4.51 18.74
C SER A 95 3.16 5.82 18.09
N ASN A 96 3.59 6.11 16.85
CA ASN A 96 3.36 7.38 16.16
C ASN A 96 2.66 7.20 14.80
N TRP A 97 1.44 6.68 14.84
CA TRP A 97 0.65 6.47 13.63
C TRP A 97 0.41 7.74 12.79
N PRO A 98 0.25 8.97 13.36
CA PRO A 98 0.10 10.17 12.52
C PRO A 98 1.33 10.46 11.66
N ALA A 99 2.54 10.20 12.19
CA ALA A 99 3.77 10.33 11.41
C ALA A 99 3.84 9.27 10.30
N ALA A 100 3.45 8.03 10.61
CA ALA A 100 3.37 6.95 9.62
C ALA A 100 2.34 7.27 8.51
N LEU A 101 1.15 7.78 8.89
CA LEU A 101 0.13 8.21 7.94
C LEU A 101 0.66 9.32 7.01
N ALA A 102 1.28 10.36 7.57
CA ALA A 102 1.85 11.44 6.77
C ALA A 102 2.97 10.94 5.84
N ALA A 103 3.73 9.93 6.25
CA ALA A 103 4.81 9.34 5.46
C ALA A 103 4.33 8.49 4.28
N SER A 104 3.03 8.18 4.18
CA SER A 104 2.48 7.46 3.04
C SER A 104 2.78 8.14 1.70
N VAL A 105 3.02 9.45 1.70
CA VAL A 105 3.44 10.18 0.49
C VAL A 105 4.75 9.66 -0.10
N PHE A 106 5.65 9.10 0.71
CA PHE A 106 6.90 8.52 0.21
C PHE A 106 6.69 7.22 -0.57
N ALA A 107 5.52 6.57 -0.44
CA ALA A 107 5.15 5.43 -1.27
C ALA A 107 4.80 5.84 -2.72
N SER A 108 4.55 7.13 -2.96
CA SER A 108 4.29 7.65 -4.31
C SER A 108 5.56 7.67 -5.17
N ALA A 109 5.37 7.48 -6.48
CA ALA A 109 6.44 7.68 -7.46
C ALA A 109 6.90 9.17 -7.49
N PRO A 110 8.20 9.44 -7.70
CA PRO A 110 9.28 8.50 -8.03
C PRO A 110 9.97 7.88 -6.81
N VAL A 111 9.61 8.27 -5.58
CA VAL A 111 10.27 7.79 -4.34
C VAL A 111 9.96 6.32 -4.10
N SER A 112 8.69 5.94 -4.16
CA SER A 112 8.18 4.56 -4.04
C SER A 112 8.79 3.77 -2.86
N ALA A 113 8.97 4.42 -1.71
CA ALA A 113 9.61 3.84 -0.54
C ALA A 113 8.61 3.02 0.30
N PRO A 114 8.91 1.76 0.64
CA PRO A 114 8.14 1.01 1.61
C PRO A 114 8.34 1.58 3.02
N ILE A 115 7.32 1.39 3.86
CA ILE A 115 7.37 1.73 5.29
C ILE A 115 7.62 0.46 6.08
N LEU A 116 8.57 0.50 7.01
CA LEU A 116 8.78 -0.51 8.05
C LEU A 116 8.59 0.12 9.42
N TYR A 117 8.32 -0.72 10.43
CA TYR A 117 8.06 -0.24 11.79
C TYR A 117 9.15 -0.60 12.76
N SER A 118 9.40 0.32 13.71
CA SER A 118 10.13 0.10 14.95
C SER A 118 9.16 0.06 16.13
N GLU A 119 9.53 -0.66 17.17
CA GLU A 119 8.84 -0.71 18.45
C GLU A 119 9.73 -0.07 19.51
N GLY A 120 9.27 1.04 20.11
CA GLY A 120 10.07 1.80 21.08
C GLY A 120 11.43 2.25 20.55
N GLY A 121 11.54 2.53 19.26
CA GLY A 121 12.78 2.94 18.58
C GLY A 121 13.69 1.77 18.15
N THR A 122 13.38 0.53 18.48
CA THR A 122 14.15 -0.66 18.07
C THR A 122 13.43 -1.36 16.91
N LEU A 123 14.17 -1.78 15.88
CA LEU A 123 13.56 -2.58 14.81
C LEU A 123 13.29 -4.00 15.33
N PRO A 124 12.03 -4.47 15.31
CA PRO A 124 11.73 -5.88 15.49
C PRO A 124 12.52 -6.74 14.49
N GLU A 125 12.75 -8.00 14.84
CA GLU A 125 13.54 -8.93 14.03
C GLU A 125 13.01 -8.99 12.57
N VAL A 126 11.68 -9.05 12.38
CA VAL A 126 11.04 -9.07 11.06
C VAL A 126 11.33 -7.81 10.25
N SER A 127 11.33 -6.63 10.87
CA SER A 127 11.68 -5.35 10.21
C SER A 127 13.17 -5.30 9.87
N SER A 128 14.03 -5.76 10.78
CA SER A 128 15.49 -5.79 10.59
C SER A 128 15.88 -6.74 9.45
N GLN A 129 15.35 -7.96 9.44
CA GLN A 129 15.56 -8.93 8.39
C GLN A 129 15.02 -8.44 7.05
N THR A 130 13.86 -7.78 7.05
CA THR A 130 13.28 -7.22 5.82
C THR A 130 14.14 -6.10 5.27
N LEU A 131 14.59 -5.15 6.11
CA LEU A 131 15.49 -4.09 5.68
C LEU A 131 16.77 -4.66 5.04
N HIS A 132 17.33 -5.71 5.65
CA HIS A 132 18.50 -6.41 5.09
C HIS A 132 18.20 -7.07 3.74
N ALA A 133 17.06 -7.73 3.61
CA ALA A 133 16.64 -8.40 2.37
C ALA A 133 16.33 -7.41 1.23
N LEU A 134 15.68 -6.29 1.54
CA LEU A 134 15.40 -5.22 0.59
C LEU A 134 16.68 -4.58 0.05
N ASN A 135 17.70 -4.45 0.90
CA ASN A 135 19.02 -3.91 0.57
C ASN A 135 18.92 -2.61 -0.28
N PRO A 136 18.32 -1.53 0.27
CA PRO A 136 18.02 -0.32 -0.48
C PRO A 136 19.27 0.30 -1.11
N VAL A 137 19.10 0.86 -2.31
CA VAL A 137 20.22 1.35 -3.14
C VAL A 137 20.77 2.68 -2.64
N GLY A 138 19.91 3.52 -2.07
CA GLY A 138 20.16 4.91 -1.73
C GLY A 138 19.48 5.87 -2.70
N ASP A 139 18.63 6.77 -2.16
CA ASP A 139 17.89 7.72 -2.98
C ASP A 139 18.69 9.02 -3.18
N PRO A 140 19.08 9.36 -4.41
CA PRO A 140 19.84 10.58 -4.69
C PRO A 140 19.13 11.87 -4.27
N ALA A 141 17.78 11.91 -4.36
CA ALA A 141 16.98 13.06 -3.94
C ALA A 141 17.02 13.29 -2.43
N PHE A 142 17.36 12.25 -1.67
CA PHE A 142 17.57 12.30 -0.22
C PHE A 142 19.06 12.21 0.16
N GLY A 143 19.97 12.62 -0.75
CA GLY A 143 21.41 12.61 -0.48
C GLY A 143 22.01 11.20 -0.37
N GLY A 144 21.47 10.24 -1.07
CA GLY A 144 21.90 8.85 -1.04
C GLY A 144 21.40 8.05 0.16
N ALA A 145 20.40 8.58 0.89
CA ALA A 145 19.84 7.87 2.04
C ALA A 145 19.20 6.55 1.63
N GLN A 146 19.58 5.50 2.32
CA GLN A 146 19.00 4.16 2.22
C GLN A 146 17.85 3.97 3.19
N VAL A 147 17.89 4.68 4.33
CA VAL A 147 16.85 4.67 5.36
C VAL A 147 16.49 6.09 5.76
N LEU A 148 15.20 6.40 5.71
CA LEU A 148 14.62 7.64 6.24
C LEU A 148 13.93 7.31 7.57
N ARG A 149 14.48 7.80 8.68
CA ARG A 149 13.91 7.61 10.02
C ARG A 149 12.92 8.73 10.36
N LEU A 150 11.76 8.36 10.85
CA LEU A 150 10.82 9.31 11.45
C LEU A 150 11.03 9.33 12.97
N GLY A 151 11.97 10.15 13.39
CA GLY A 151 12.41 10.29 14.79
C GLY A 151 13.86 9.89 15.01
N SER A 152 14.52 10.60 15.90
CA SER A 152 15.93 10.37 16.26
C SER A 152 16.13 9.16 17.19
N SER A 153 15.07 8.73 17.87
CA SER A 153 15.10 7.56 18.78
C SER A 153 15.21 6.23 18.02
N ILE A 154 14.80 6.20 16.74
CA ILE A 154 14.83 4.95 15.94
C ILE A 154 16.27 4.55 15.67
N GLN A 155 16.62 3.34 16.07
CA GLN A 155 17.93 2.74 15.85
C GLN A 155 17.90 1.88 14.59
N VAL A 156 18.79 2.20 13.64
CA VAL A 156 18.97 1.44 12.42
C VAL A 156 20.31 0.71 12.51
N PRO A 157 20.41 -0.54 12.05
CA PRO A 157 21.68 -1.28 12.03
C PRO A 157 22.79 -0.46 11.34
N SER A 158 24.02 -0.62 11.78
CA SER A 158 25.17 0.07 11.18
C SER A 158 25.37 -0.34 9.71
N GLY A 159 25.92 0.60 8.92
CA GLY A 159 26.22 0.35 7.50
C GLY A 159 25.20 0.96 6.54
N TYR A 160 24.05 1.45 6.99
CA TYR A 160 23.11 2.18 6.16
C TYR A 160 23.35 3.69 6.20
N VAL A 161 23.27 4.35 5.04
CA VAL A 161 23.18 5.80 4.97
C VAL A 161 21.78 6.21 5.43
N THR A 162 21.70 6.95 6.55
CA THR A 162 20.43 7.32 7.17
C THR A 162 20.18 8.81 7.11
N ARG A 163 18.93 9.19 6.90
CA ARG A 163 18.42 10.55 7.09
C ARG A 163 17.31 10.52 8.14
N THR A 164 17.15 11.61 8.88
CA THR A 164 16.15 11.69 9.95
C THR A 164 15.25 12.89 9.73
N ILE A 165 13.94 12.67 9.80
CA ILE A 165 12.95 13.72 9.99
C ILE A 165 12.56 13.70 11.47
N PRO A 166 12.75 14.82 12.21
CA PRO A 166 12.33 14.88 13.60
C PRO A 166 10.80 14.77 13.70
N VAL A 167 10.34 14.06 14.72
CA VAL A 167 8.91 13.88 14.99
C VAL A 167 8.54 14.62 16.27
N SER A 168 7.31 15.16 16.29
CA SER A 168 6.70 15.84 17.42
C SER A 168 5.18 15.70 17.34
N ALA A 169 4.39 16.75 17.51
CA ALA A 169 2.95 16.73 17.29
C ALA A 169 2.61 16.48 15.79
N PRO A 170 1.40 16.02 15.47
CA PRO A 170 1.01 15.68 14.10
C PRO A 170 1.25 16.77 13.06
N ALA A 171 0.81 18.00 13.33
CA ALA A 171 0.93 19.11 12.37
C ALA A 171 2.38 19.50 12.03
N PRO A 172 3.30 19.78 12.99
CA PRO A 172 4.68 20.07 12.64
C PRO A 172 5.39 18.87 12.00
N THR A 173 5.11 17.63 12.41
CA THR A 173 5.70 16.43 11.80
C THR A 173 5.27 16.29 10.35
N SER A 174 3.99 16.40 10.04
CA SER A 174 3.50 16.29 8.67
C SER A 174 4.01 17.42 7.77
N ALA A 175 4.16 18.64 8.30
CA ALA A 175 4.76 19.76 7.57
C ALA A 175 6.23 19.48 7.20
N LEU A 176 7.02 18.87 8.11
CA LEU A 176 8.41 18.47 7.82
C LEU A 176 8.48 17.33 6.79
N ILE A 177 7.57 16.34 6.87
CA ILE A 177 7.46 15.27 5.88
C ILE A 177 7.11 15.85 4.51
N ALA A 178 6.12 16.72 4.43
CA ALA A 178 5.72 17.39 3.18
C ALA A 178 6.87 18.23 2.61
N SER A 179 7.61 18.95 3.45
CA SER A 179 8.79 19.72 3.05
C SER A 179 9.91 18.82 2.51
N ALA A 180 10.19 17.69 3.16
CA ALA A 180 11.20 16.74 2.71
C ALA A 180 10.81 16.11 1.37
N TYR A 181 9.55 15.71 1.20
CA TYR A 181 9.01 15.20 -0.06
C TYR A 181 9.08 16.24 -1.17
N THR A 182 8.62 17.47 -0.90
CA THR A 182 8.68 18.59 -1.85
C THR A 182 10.11 18.89 -2.30
N GLY A 183 11.07 18.82 -1.39
CA GLY A 183 12.49 19.03 -1.71
C GLY A 183 13.08 17.95 -2.62
N ALA A 184 12.50 16.75 -2.60
CA ALA A 184 12.95 15.62 -3.41
C ALA A 184 12.28 15.57 -4.80
N VAL A 185 10.96 15.81 -4.88
CA VAL A 185 10.18 15.60 -6.09
C VAL A 185 9.64 16.88 -6.73
N GLY A 186 9.80 18.03 -6.07
CA GLY A 186 9.19 19.29 -6.45
C GLY A 186 7.88 19.58 -5.70
N ALA A 187 7.35 20.80 -5.89
CA ALA A 187 6.15 21.24 -5.18
C ALA A 187 4.90 20.53 -5.74
N PRO A 188 4.18 19.75 -4.92
CA PRO A 188 2.91 19.16 -5.34
C PRO A 188 1.86 20.25 -5.54
N ARG A 189 0.97 20.03 -6.48
CA ARG A 189 -0.18 20.93 -6.71
C ARG A 189 -1.36 20.62 -5.80
N GLN A 190 -1.36 19.44 -5.21
CA GLN A 190 -2.45 18.87 -4.42
C GLN A 190 -1.93 18.51 -3.04
N VAL A 191 -2.76 18.69 -2.04
CA VAL A 191 -2.47 18.37 -0.64
C VAL A 191 -3.71 17.74 -0.03
N ILE A 192 -3.51 16.70 0.78
CA ILE A 192 -4.57 16.11 1.61
C ILE A 192 -4.49 16.75 3.00
N VAL A 193 -5.60 17.20 3.51
CA VAL A 193 -5.73 17.71 4.88
C VAL A 193 -6.69 16.82 5.66
N VAL A 194 -6.27 16.47 6.89
CA VAL A 194 -7.04 15.61 7.79
C VAL A 194 -7.13 16.22 9.18
N PRO A 195 -8.25 16.03 9.92
CA PRO A 195 -8.37 16.48 11.30
C PRO A 195 -7.55 15.60 12.26
N ALA A 196 -6.68 16.22 13.07
CA ALA A 196 -5.77 15.50 13.97
C ALA A 196 -6.46 14.74 15.12
N ASN A 197 -7.72 15.07 15.41
CA ASN A 197 -8.51 14.51 16.50
C ASN A 197 -9.58 13.50 16.05
N ALA A 198 -9.74 13.28 14.74
CA ALA A 198 -10.65 12.25 14.24
C ALA A 198 -10.15 10.86 14.60
N PRO A 199 -11.05 9.88 14.75
CA PRO A 199 -10.67 8.48 14.91
C PRO A 199 -9.75 8.03 13.78
N ALA A 200 -8.66 7.34 14.13
CA ALA A 200 -7.66 6.90 13.17
C ALA A 200 -8.26 6.09 12.00
N ALA A 201 -9.24 5.24 12.30
CA ALA A 201 -9.97 4.43 11.33
C ALA A 201 -10.53 5.27 10.15
N LEU A 202 -11.08 6.45 10.44
CA LEU A 202 -11.69 7.32 9.42
C LEU A 202 -10.65 8.03 8.53
N LEU A 203 -9.40 8.06 8.98
CA LEU A 203 -8.30 8.69 8.25
C LEU A 203 -7.42 7.70 7.48
N MET A 204 -7.55 6.39 7.74
CA MET A 204 -6.79 5.35 7.06
C MET A 204 -6.82 5.43 5.53
N PRO A 205 -7.96 5.70 4.87
CA PRO A 205 -8.03 5.77 3.40
C PRO A 205 -7.15 6.86 2.78
N ALA A 206 -6.79 7.89 3.57
CA ALA A 206 -5.87 8.94 3.12
C ALA A 206 -4.47 8.40 2.77
N ALA A 207 -4.03 7.29 3.39
CA ALA A 207 -2.73 6.69 3.12
C ALA A 207 -2.59 6.26 1.66
N GLY A 208 -3.53 5.44 1.17
CA GLY A 208 -3.54 4.97 -0.22
C GLY A 208 -3.70 6.12 -1.21
N LEU A 209 -4.58 7.09 -0.90
CA LEU A 209 -4.81 8.25 -1.75
C LEU A 209 -3.57 9.15 -1.85
N SER A 210 -2.82 9.32 -0.74
CA SER A 210 -1.55 10.05 -0.73
C SER A 210 -0.47 9.33 -1.55
N ALA A 211 -0.38 8.02 -1.42
CA ALA A 211 0.58 7.21 -2.16
C ALA A 211 0.31 7.23 -3.68
N GLU A 212 -0.94 7.18 -4.09
CA GLU A 212 -1.34 7.24 -5.50
C GLU A 212 -1.08 8.61 -6.10
N SER A 213 -1.56 9.67 -5.43
CA SER A 213 -1.55 11.02 -5.99
C SER A 213 -0.24 11.79 -5.79
N GLY A 214 0.62 11.37 -4.85
CA GLY A 214 1.77 12.16 -4.40
C GLY A 214 1.39 13.41 -3.61
N ALA A 215 0.14 13.52 -3.16
CA ALA A 215 -0.34 14.63 -2.33
C ALA A 215 0.04 14.38 -0.86
N PRO A 216 0.88 15.22 -0.25
CA PRO A 216 1.26 15.04 1.15
C PRO A 216 0.05 15.25 2.07
N ILE A 217 0.01 14.46 3.15
CA ILE A 217 -1.01 14.59 4.19
C ILE A 217 -0.54 15.61 5.23
N MET A 218 -1.41 16.56 5.55
CA MET A 218 -1.20 17.56 6.60
C MET A 218 -2.33 17.54 7.61
N PHE A 219 -2.01 17.83 8.87
CA PHE A 219 -2.99 17.82 9.95
C PHE A 219 -3.47 19.22 10.31
N VAL A 220 -4.78 19.31 10.59
CA VAL A 220 -5.44 20.50 11.15
C VAL A 220 -6.17 20.16 12.43
N THR A 221 -6.53 21.18 13.21
CA THR A 221 -7.45 21.01 14.34
C THR A 221 -8.87 21.34 13.94
N PRO A 222 -9.91 20.96 14.71
CA PRO A 222 -11.27 21.34 14.41
C PRO A 222 -11.51 22.84 14.28
N ALA A 223 -10.80 23.62 15.07
CA ALA A 223 -11.04 25.05 15.20
C ALA A 223 -10.17 25.92 14.28
N ARG A 224 -8.98 25.44 13.88
CA ARG A 224 -8.00 26.25 13.15
C ARG A 224 -6.98 25.43 12.36
N VAL A 225 -6.28 26.10 11.45
CA VAL A 225 -5.10 25.57 10.78
C VAL A 225 -3.87 25.89 11.67
N PRO A 226 -3.09 24.89 12.14
CA PRO A 226 -1.85 25.15 12.88
C PRO A 226 -0.84 25.94 12.04
N ASP A 227 -0.06 26.79 12.70
CA ASP A 227 0.89 27.68 12.01
C ASP A 227 1.88 26.91 11.12
N THR A 228 2.36 25.74 11.57
CA THR A 228 3.25 24.89 10.77
C THR A 228 2.59 24.36 9.50
N THR A 229 1.31 23.97 9.58
CA THR A 229 0.52 23.58 8.41
C THR A 229 0.28 24.76 7.48
N ALA A 230 -0.09 25.93 8.04
CA ALA A 230 -0.31 27.13 7.25
C ALA A 230 0.95 27.58 6.49
N LEU A 231 2.12 27.55 7.15
CA LEU A 231 3.42 27.87 6.52
C LEU A 231 3.76 26.87 5.41
N ALA A 232 3.54 25.58 5.62
CA ALA A 232 3.77 24.55 4.60
C ALA A 232 2.85 24.72 3.38
N LEU A 233 1.56 24.97 3.59
CA LEU A 233 0.61 25.25 2.51
C LEU A 233 0.97 26.53 1.75
N HIS A 234 1.36 27.58 2.46
CA HIS A 234 1.80 28.84 1.84
C HIS A 234 3.04 28.63 0.94
N ALA A 235 3.99 27.78 1.38
CA ALA A 235 5.18 27.46 0.60
C ALA A 235 4.84 26.72 -0.72
N LEU A 236 3.72 26.01 -0.79
CA LEU A 236 3.22 25.36 -2.00
C LEU A 236 2.49 26.30 -2.99
N ARG A 237 2.37 27.59 -2.64
CA ARG A 237 1.83 28.63 -3.55
C ARG A 237 0.41 28.35 -4.03
N HIS A 238 -0.51 28.26 -3.09
CA HIS A 238 -1.94 28.08 -3.36
C HIS A 238 -2.31 26.71 -3.97
N PRO A 239 -1.98 25.59 -3.28
CA PRO A 239 -2.31 24.27 -3.76
C PRO A 239 -3.83 24.01 -3.75
N HIS A 240 -4.27 22.96 -4.44
CA HIS A 240 -5.59 22.40 -4.23
C HIS A 240 -5.58 21.52 -2.96
N ILE A 241 -6.43 21.86 -2.02
CA ILE A 241 -6.51 21.25 -0.69
C ILE A 241 -7.72 20.32 -0.64
N TYR A 242 -7.48 19.02 -0.51
CA TYR A 242 -8.52 18.01 -0.34
C TYR A 242 -8.66 17.67 1.13
N VAL A 243 -9.74 18.10 1.74
CA VAL A 243 -10.03 17.83 3.16
C VAL A 243 -10.76 16.49 3.26
N ILE A 244 -10.10 15.47 3.79
CA ILE A 244 -10.77 14.22 4.17
C ILE A 244 -11.36 14.45 5.55
N ASP A 245 -12.66 14.64 5.58
CA ASP A 245 -13.37 15.12 6.75
C ASP A 245 -14.39 14.10 7.26
N ALA A 246 -14.21 13.71 8.51
CA ALA A 246 -15.16 12.91 9.29
C ALA A 246 -16.23 13.75 9.99
N GLY A 247 -16.38 15.04 9.63
CA GLY A 247 -17.24 15.99 10.31
C GLY A 247 -16.54 16.78 11.42
N ASP A 248 -15.22 16.67 11.52
CA ASP A 248 -14.40 17.24 12.59
C ASP A 248 -13.72 18.56 12.20
N VAL A 249 -13.67 18.92 10.92
CA VAL A 249 -13.08 20.20 10.48
C VAL A 249 -14.14 21.29 10.50
N GLY A 250 -14.05 22.19 11.48
CA GLY A 250 -15.02 23.24 11.68
C GLY A 250 -14.97 24.35 10.63
N PRO A 251 -16.03 25.19 10.56
CA PRO A 251 -16.12 26.28 9.57
C PRO A 251 -14.97 27.28 9.62
N ALA A 252 -14.41 27.55 10.81
CA ALA A 252 -13.28 28.47 10.98
C ALA A 252 -12.02 27.91 10.31
N ALA A 253 -11.67 26.64 10.56
CA ALA A 253 -10.52 25.98 9.93
C ALA A 253 -10.72 25.89 8.40
N LEU A 254 -11.91 25.54 7.91
CA LEU A 254 -12.23 25.55 6.48
C LEU A 254 -12.09 26.94 5.85
N HIS A 255 -12.48 28.00 6.59
CA HIS A 255 -12.30 29.37 6.14
C HIS A 255 -10.80 29.72 6.01
N GLU A 256 -9.99 29.40 7.01
CA GLU A 256 -8.53 29.60 6.96
C GLU A 256 -7.89 28.81 5.79
N LEU A 257 -8.28 27.55 5.57
CA LEU A 257 -7.78 26.75 4.44
C LEU A 257 -8.08 27.40 3.09
N ARG A 258 -9.27 28.02 2.90
CA ARG A 258 -9.63 28.71 1.66
C ARG A 258 -8.78 29.94 1.36
N HIS A 259 -8.14 30.53 2.36
CA HIS A 259 -7.14 31.59 2.16
C HIS A 259 -5.77 31.04 1.73
N LEU A 260 -5.50 29.76 2.00
CA LEU A 260 -4.23 29.09 1.69
C LEU A 260 -4.25 28.30 0.39
N GLY A 261 -5.42 27.93 -0.13
CA GLY A 261 -5.58 27.17 -1.37
C GLY A 261 -7.05 27.03 -1.78
N SER A 262 -7.30 26.39 -2.93
CA SER A 262 -8.64 25.98 -3.31
C SER A 262 -9.02 24.71 -2.51
N VAL A 263 -10.22 24.68 -1.93
CA VAL A 263 -10.63 23.63 -1.00
C VAL A 263 -11.77 22.79 -1.57
N SER A 264 -11.56 21.48 -1.62
CA SER A 264 -12.60 20.46 -1.81
C SER A 264 -12.70 19.59 -0.56
N VAL A 265 -13.93 19.28 -0.14
CA VAL A 265 -14.17 18.39 0.99
C VAL A 265 -14.56 17.00 0.46
N VAL A 266 -13.81 16.00 0.87
CA VAL A 266 -14.09 14.59 0.63
C VAL A 266 -14.71 14.05 1.91
N SER A 267 -15.99 13.71 1.85
CA SER A 267 -16.67 13.16 3.01
C SER A 267 -16.10 11.77 3.31
N ALA A 268 -15.53 11.61 4.50
CA ALA A 268 -15.26 10.31 5.10
C ALA A 268 -16.40 9.96 6.06
N GLY A 269 -16.62 8.70 6.39
CA GLY A 269 -17.69 8.29 7.32
C GLY A 269 -17.67 9.11 8.62
N ARG A 270 -18.82 9.26 9.26
CA ARG A 270 -18.96 10.08 10.47
C ARG A 270 -19.13 9.21 11.70
N PRO A 271 -18.52 9.59 12.83
CA PRO A 271 -18.79 8.90 14.10
C PRO A 271 -20.30 8.82 14.38
N GLY A 272 -20.79 7.62 14.71
CA GLY A 272 -22.22 7.36 14.97
C GLY A 272 -23.04 6.96 13.74
N GLU A 273 -22.48 6.95 12.55
CA GLU A 273 -23.07 6.27 11.39
C GLU A 273 -22.89 4.74 11.54
N VAL A 274 -23.60 3.97 10.72
CA VAL A 274 -23.40 2.52 10.63
C VAL A 274 -22.14 2.26 9.81
N ASP A 275 -21.22 1.48 10.38
CA ASP A 275 -19.93 1.11 9.76
C ASP A 275 -19.18 2.34 9.18
N PRO A 276 -18.86 3.38 10.00
CA PRO A 276 -18.39 4.65 9.49
C PRO A 276 -17.02 4.56 8.80
N ALA A 277 -16.14 3.65 9.21
CA ALA A 277 -14.86 3.45 8.55
C ALA A 277 -15.04 2.78 7.18
N VAL A 278 -15.97 1.84 7.06
CA VAL A 278 -16.33 1.19 5.79
C VAL A 278 -16.90 2.21 4.82
N THR A 279 -17.97 2.94 5.24
CA THR A 279 -18.64 3.92 4.38
C THR A 279 -17.71 5.06 3.98
N GLY A 280 -16.82 5.49 4.87
CA GLY A 280 -15.78 6.48 4.60
C GLY A 280 -14.76 6.00 3.57
N SER A 281 -14.29 4.76 3.69
CA SER A 281 -13.35 4.19 2.72
C SER A 281 -13.96 4.05 1.32
N ILE A 282 -15.23 3.67 1.23
CA ILE A 282 -15.99 3.62 -0.02
C ILE A 282 -16.17 5.03 -0.61
N ALA A 283 -16.49 6.03 0.23
CA ALA A 283 -16.64 7.41 -0.22
C ALA A 283 -15.34 7.95 -0.83
N VAL A 284 -14.19 7.71 -0.17
CA VAL A 284 -12.87 8.07 -0.71
C VAL A 284 -12.57 7.31 -1.99
N SER A 285 -12.91 6.03 -2.08
CA SER A 285 -12.73 5.21 -3.29
C SER A 285 -13.55 5.74 -4.48
N ARG A 286 -14.78 6.18 -4.24
CA ARG A 286 -15.66 6.72 -5.29
C ARG A 286 -15.38 8.18 -5.65
N TYR A 287 -14.66 8.89 -4.80
CA TYR A 287 -14.39 10.31 -5.02
C TYR A 287 -13.47 10.53 -6.23
N THR A 288 -13.85 11.48 -7.06
CA THR A 288 -12.99 12.10 -8.07
C THR A 288 -13.56 13.46 -8.49
N ASP A 289 -12.69 14.39 -8.82
CA ASP A 289 -13.03 15.63 -9.52
C ASP A 289 -12.48 15.65 -10.96
N GLY A 290 -11.97 14.50 -11.44
CA GLY A 290 -11.35 14.35 -12.75
C GLY A 290 -9.85 14.66 -12.78
N THR A 291 -9.29 15.24 -11.71
CA THR A 291 -7.86 15.54 -11.58
C THR A 291 -7.22 14.91 -10.35
N PHE A 292 -8.04 14.52 -9.38
CA PHE A 292 -7.66 13.91 -8.12
C PHE A 292 -8.73 12.92 -7.66
N GLY A 293 -8.30 11.89 -6.95
CA GLY A 293 -9.17 10.86 -6.39
C GLY A 293 -9.32 9.64 -7.30
N TRP A 294 -9.75 8.55 -6.70
CA TRP A 294 -9.81 7.25 -7.35
C TRP A 294 -10.90 7.15 -8.42
N GLY A 295 -12.10 7.63 -8.12
CA GLY A 295 -13.24 7.56 -9.03
C GLY A 295 -13.64 6.14 -9.43
N VAL A 296 -13.42 5.16 -8.56
CA VAL A 296 -13.66 3.73 -8.87
C VAL A 296 -15.16 3.47 -9.05
N LYS A 297 -15.53 3.10 -10.27
CA LYS A 297 -16.90 2.75 -10.70
C LYS A 297 -16.95 1.47 -11.53
N GLU A 298 -15.77 0.99 -11.94
CA GLU A 298 -15.61 -0.15 -12.85
C GLU A 298 -14.58 -1.12 -12.27
N PRO A 299 -14.55 -2.40 -12.71
CA PRO A 299 -13.52 -3.34 -12.29
C PRO A 299 -12.15 -3.01 -12.90
N GLY A 300 -11.10 -3.65 -12.41
CA GLY A 300 -9.73 -3.52 -12.93
C GLY A 300 -8.74 -2.96 -11.91
N HIS A 301 -9.04 -3.10 -10.62
CA HIS A 301 -8.26 -2.53 -9.53
C HIS A 301 -7.65 -3.59 -8.61
N GLY A 302 -6.48 -3.25 -8.05
CA GLY A 302 -5.86 -3.97 -6.94
C GLY A 302 -6.34 -3.36 -5.61
N LEU A 303 -7.53 -3.73 -5.17
CA LEU A 303 -8.15 -3.21 -3.95
C LEU A 303 -7.36 -3.66 -2.71
N VAL A 304 -7.15 -2.77 -1.76
CA VAL A 304 -6.47 -3.10 -0.50
C VAL A 304 -7.51 -3.17 0.61
N PHE A 305 -7.48 -4.25 1.39
CA PHE A 305 -8.40 -4.46 2.51
C PHE A 305 -7.62 -4.49 3.82
N ALA A 306 -8.04 -3.70 4.80
CA ALA A 306 -7.49 -3.69 6.15
C ALA A 306 -8.60 -3.60 7.19
N ASN A 307 -8.28 -4.07 8.40
CA ASN A 307 -9.17 -3.91 9.55
C ASN A 307 -9.00 -2.50 10.14
N SER A 308 -10.12 -1.81 10.40
CA SER A 308 -10.13 -0.43 10.91
C SER A 308 -9.53 -0.28 12.31
N ASP A 309 -9.50 -1.37 13.10
CA ASP A 309 -8.86 -1.40 14.42
C ASP A 309 -7.32 -1.45 14.36
N ARG A 310 -6.75 -1.54 13.14
CA ARG A 310 -5.31 -1.65 12.89
C ARG A 310 -4.82 -0.48 12.04
N PRO A 311 -4.81 0.76 12.57
CA PRO A 311 -4.57 1.97 11.76
C PRO A 311 -3.19 2.01 11.08
N LEU A 312 -2.18 1.35 11.63
CA LEU A 312 -0.85 1.28 11.04
C LEU A 312 -0.77 0.38 9.79
N ASP A 313 -1.78 -0.45 9.54
CA ASP A 313 -1.85 -1.26 8.31
C ASP A 313 -2.04 -0.36 7.06
N ALA A 314 -2.70 0.78 7.21
CA ALA A 314 -2.93 1.70 6.10
C ALA A 314 -1.64 2.31 5.53
N PRO A 315 -0.74 2.94 6.32
CA PRO A 315 0.54 3.40 5.79
C PRO A 315 1.46 2.25 5.38
N ALA A 316 1.42 1.08 6.05
CA ALA A 316 2.17 -0.10 5.64
C ALA A 316 1.78 -0.57 4.22
N ALA A 317 0.48 -0.55 3.93
CA ALA A 317 -0.08 -0.98 2.65
C ALA A 317 -0.08 0.10 1.56
N ALA A 318 0.24 1.36 1.88
CA ALA A 318 0.14 2.49 0.97
C ALA A 318 0.85 2.26 -0.37
N LEU A 319 1.98 1.52 -0.35
CA LEU A 319 2.72 1.18 -1.56
C LEU A 319 1.92 0.31 -2.54
N LEU A 320 1.03 -0.56 -2.06
CA LEU A 320 0.13 -1.36 -2.92
C LEU A 320 -0.88 -0.48 -3.65
N SER A 321 -1.30 0.63 -3.04
CA SER A 321 -2.19 1.61 -3.66
C SER A 321 -1.52 2.41 -4.78
N ALA A 322 -0.19 2.43 -4.88
CA ALA A 322 0.59 3.20 -5.85
C ALA A 322 1.35 2.33 -6.86
N THR A 323 1.23 1.01 -6.82
CA THR A 323 2.07 0.08 -7.59
C THR A 323 1.24 -0.94 -8.36
N GLY A 324 1.57 -1.16 -9.62
CA GLY A 324 0.94 -2.18 -10.45
C GLY A 324 -0.54 -1.87 -10.75
N ASN A 325 -1.41 -2.85 -10.54
CA ASN A 325 -2.86 -2.71 -10.64
C ASN A 325 -3.41 -2.09 -9.34
N TYR A 326 -3.07 -0.86 -9.10
CA TYR A 326 -3.34 -0.15 -7.85
C TYR A 326 -4.82 0.20 -7.66
N GLY A 327 -5.20 0.40 -6.41
CA GLY A 327 -6.56 0.75 -6.02
C GLY A 327 -6.64 1.28 -4.58
N PRO A 328 -7.83 1.72 -4.19
CA PRO A 328 -8.07 2.31 -2.88
C PRO A 328 -7.95 1.31 -1.74
N LEU A 329 -7.71 1.86 -0.54
CA LEU A 329 -7.86 1.15 0.71
C LEU A 329 -9.34 1.11 1.10
N LEU A 330 -9.87 -0.10 1.29
CA LEU A 330 -11.20 -0.40 1.78
C LEU A 330 -11.10 -1.02 3.17
N LEU A 331 -12.02 -0.67 4.05
CA LEU A 331 -11.94 -1.07 5.46
C LEU A 331 -13.02 -2.08 5.83
N LEU A 332 -12.65 -2.95 6.78
CA LEU A 332 -13.57 -3.80 7.53
C LEU A 332 -13.55 -3.36 8.99
N GLU A 333 -14.71 -3.25 9.63
CA GLU A 333 -14.83 -2.95 11.07
C GLU A 333 -14.91 -4.22 11.93
N SER A 334 -14.93 -5.39 11.29
CA SER A 334 -14.89 -6.69 11.94
C SER A 334 -14.02 -7.65 11.15
N PRO A 335 -13.24 -8.53 11.80
CA PRO A 335 -12.44 -9.53 11.10
C PRO A 335 -13.27 -10.61 10.40
N ASP A 336 -14.50 -10.84 10.83
CA ASP A 336 -15.36 -11.96 10.41
C ASP A 336 -16.65 -11.54 9.68
N VAL A 337 -16.85 -10.22 9.44
CA VAL A 337 -18.06 -9.70 8.79
C VAL A 337 -17.71 -8.70 7.70
N ILE A 338 -18.26 -8.92 6.51
CA ILE A 338 -18.29 -7.91 5.44
C ILE A 338 -19.55 -7.08 5.61
N ALA A 339 -19.38 -5.78 5.91
CA ALA A 339 -20.51 -4.87 6.04
C ALA A 339 -21.35 -4.83 4.75
N PRO A 340 -22.68 -4.74 4.83
CA PRO A 340 -23.56 -4.72 3.64
C PRO A 340 -23.18 -3.61 2.63
N ALA A 341 -22.71 -2.46 3.10
CA ALA A 341 -22.25 -1.38 2.26
C ALA A 341 -21.03 -1.77 1.41
N LEU A 342 -20.07 -2.51 2.01
CA LEU A 342 -18.89 -2.99 1.30
C LEU A 342 -19.26 -4.09 0.30
N ALA A 343 -20.10 -5.05 0.71
CA ALA A 343 -20.57 -6.11 -0.18
C ALA A 343 -21.30 -5.53 -1.41
N SER A 344 -22.17 -4.53 -1.19
CA SER A 344 -22.87 -3.83 -2.27
C SER A 344 -21.90 -3.07 -3.18
N TYR A 345 -20.92 -2.37 -2.61
CA TYR A 345 -19.91 -1.66 -3.39
C TYR A 345 -19.07 -2.60 -4.25
N LEU A 346 -18.62 -3.73 -3.71
CA LEU A 346 -17.85 -4.73 -4.46
C LEU A 346 -18.69 -5.37 -5.57
N ALA A 347 -19.97 -5.60 -5.34
CA ALA A 347 -20.89 -6.08 -6.37
C ALA A 347 -21.08 -5.07 -7.52
N ASP A 348 -21.11 -3.76 -7.21
CA ASP A 348 -21.21 -2.70 -8.24
C ASP A 348 -20.00 -2.67 -9.19
N ILE A 349 -18.80 -2.99 -8.67
CA ILE A 349 -17.56 -3.01 -9.44
C ILE A 349 -17.08 -4.42 -9.78
N GLN A 350 -17.96 -5.43 -9.64
CA GLN A 350 -17.61 -6.81 -9.92
C GLN A 350 -17.33 -7.01 -11.41
N PRO A 351 -16.25 -7.71 -11.80
CA PRO A 351 -16.00 -8.08 -13.16
C PRO A 351 -17.13 -8.96 -13.70
N ALA A 352 -17.60 -8.68 -14.92
CA ALA A 352 -18.69 -9.42 -15.51
C ALA A 352 -18.41 -9.79 -16.98
N TYR A 353 -19.00 -10.90 -17.44
CA TYR A 353 -18.98 -11.29 -18.85
C TYR A 353 -20.40 -11.50 -19.35
N THR A 354 -20.59 -11.33 -20.65
CA THR A 354 -21.86 -11.71 -21.29
C THR A 354 -21.78 -13.16 -21.73
N SER A 355 -22.90 -13.89 -21.64
CA SER A 355 -23.02 -15.26 -22.19
C SER A 355 -23.09 -15.32 -23.71
N ALA A 356 -23.20 -14.16 -24.38
CA ALA A 356 -23.26 -14.09 -25.85
C ALA A 356 -21.88 -14.51 -26.43
N PRO A 357 -21.87 -15.46 -27.40
CA PRO A 357 -20.64 -16.03 -27.93
C PRO A 357 -19.69 -15.04 -28.58
N GLU A 358 -20.21 -13.93 -29.10
CA GLU A 358 -19.47 -12.82 -29.71
C GLU A 358 -18.72 -11.95 -28.68
N TYR A 359 -19.15 -11.94 -27.43
CA TYR A 359 -18.54 -11.19 -26.35
C TYR A 359 -17.80 -12.14 -25.40
N ARG A 360 -16.57 -12.43 -25.71
CA ARG A 360 -15.70 -13.14 -24.77
C ARG A 360 -15.17 -12.17 -23.72
N PRO A 361 -14.94 -12.61 -22.47
CA PRO A 361 -14.33 -11.77 -21.47
C PRO A 361 -13.00 -11.24 -21.99
N VAL A 362 -12.87 -9.92 -22.02
CA VAL A 362 -11.62 -9.27 -22.42
C VAL A 362 -10.59 -9.53 -21.33
N ARG A 363 -9.39 -9.97 -21.72
CA ARG A 363 -8.28 -10.10 -20.76
C ARG A 363 -8.01 -8.78 -20.08
N GLY A 364 -7.86 -8.80 -18.76
CA GLY A 364 -7.31 -7.70 -18.00
C GLY A 364 -8.30 -6.83 -17.23
N VAL A 365 -9.57 -7.23 -17.13
CA VAL A 365 -10.56 -6.50 -16.31
C VAL A 365 -10.91 -7.32 -15.07
N TYR A 366 -9.93 -7.60 -14.23
CA TYR A 366 -10.12 -8.33 -12.98
C TYR A 366 -9.84 -7.40 -11.80
N ASN A 367 -10.63 -7.56 -10.74
CA ASN A 367 -10.26 -7.03 -9.44
C ASN A 367 -9.33 -8.03 -8.73
N HIS A 368 -8.37 -7.51 -7.97
CA HIS A 368 -7.57 -8.29 -7.06
C HIS A 368 -7.64 -7.68 -5.66
N GLY A 369 -7.76 -8.49 -4.62
CA GLY A 369 -7.81 -8.06 -3.23
C GLY A 369 -6.50 -8.35 -2.52
N TRP A 370 -5.84 -7.31 -2.00
CA TRP A 370 -4.71 -7.40 -1.09
C TRP A 370 -5.23 -7.30 0.35
N LEU A 371 -5.17 -8.36 1.13
CA LEU A 371 -5.64 -8.39 2.51
C LEU A 371 -4.47 -8.22 3.45
N ILE A 372 -4.53 -7.21 4.31
CA ILE A 372 -3.45 -6.89 5.25
C ILE A 372 -3.71 -7.52 6.61
N GLY A 373 -2.71 -8.21 7.13
CA GLY A 373 -2.76 -8.92 8.41
C GLY A 373 -3.07 -10.41 8.28
N ASP A 374 -3.00 -11.10 9.42
CA ASP A 374 -3.34 -12.52 9.53
C ASP A 374 -4.86 -12.76 9.73
N GLU A 375 -5.24 -13.97 10.15
CA GLU A 375 -6.64 -14.32 10.40
C GLU A 375 -7.27 -13.59 11.59
N SER A 376 -6.49 -12.98 12.47
CA SER A 376 -7.01 -12.12 13.54
C SER A 376 -7.46 -10.76 13.03
N ALA A 377 -6.88 -10.29 11.91
CA ALA A 377 -7.27 -9.04 11.25
C ALA A 377 -8.45 -9.26 10.29
N ILE A 378 -8.40 -10.33 9.48
CA ILE A 378 -9.43 -10.69 8.50
C ILE A 378 -9.48 -12.22 8.47
N THR A 379 -10.58 -12.86 8.88
CA THR A 379 -10.66 -14.31 8.94
C THR A 379 -10.55 -14.99 7.56
N ALA A 380 -10.23 -16.28 7.55
CA ALA A 380 -10.22 -17.06 6.31
C ALA A 380 -11.60 -17.11 5.64
N THR A 381 -12.67 -17.13 6.44
CA THR A 381 -14.06 -17.07 5.93
C THR A 381 -14.30 -15.73 5.21
N THR A 382 -13.96 -14.62 5.84
CA THR A 382 -14.09 -13.28 5.23
C THR A 382 -13.23 -13.15 3.97
N GLN A 383 -12.03 -13.74 3.95
CA GLN A 383 -11.20 -13.80 2.74
C GLN A 383 -11.90 -14.55 1.61
N ALA A 384 -12.54 -15.68 1.91
CA ALA A 384 -13.27 -16.47 0.90
C ALA A 384 -14.51 -15.71 0.37
N GLU A 385 -15.19 -14.95 1.23
CA GLU A 385 -16.31 -14.11 0.80
C GLU A 385 -15.84 -12.95 -0.08
N LEU A 386 -14.75 -12.26 0.29
CA LEU A 386 -14.13 -11.22 -0.55
C LEU A 386 -13.69 -11.81 -1.91
N ASP A 387 -13.04 -12.98 -1.90
CA ASP A 387 -12.64 -13.67 -3.12
C ASP A 387 -13.82 -13.92 -4.07
N SER A 388 -14.96 -14.32 -3.51
CA SER A 388 -16.21 -14.54 -4.26
C SER A 388 -16.80 -13.24 -4.80
N LEU A 389 -16.75 -12.14 -4.03
CA LEU A 389 -17.25 -10.83 -4.47
C LEU A 389 -16.37 -10.20 -5.56
N LEU A 390 -15.10 -10.59 -5.63
CA LEU A 390 -14.16 -10.15 -6.66
C LEU A 390 -14.11 -11.06 -7.88
N GLU A 391 -14.78 -12.22 -7.84
CA GLU A 391 -14.82 -13.19 -8.93
C GLU A 391 -15.58 -12.63 -10.12
N ILE A 392 -15.12 -12.99 -11.34
CA ILE A 392 -15.84 -12.68 -12.56
C ILE A 392 -17.18 -13.45 -12.59
N SER A 393 -18.27 -12.76 -12.81
CA SER A 393 -19.61 -13.35 -12.84
C SER A 393 -20.32 -13.12 -14.19
N PRO A 394 -21.29 -13.97 -14.56
CA PRO A 394 -22.14 -13.67 -15.72
C PRO A 394 -22.96 -12.40 -15.44
N ARG A 395 -22.98 -11.49 -16.41
CA ARG A 395 -23.84 -10.31 -16.35
C ARG A 395 -25.29 -10.77 -16.32
N LYS A 396 -26.02 -10.44 -15.26
CA LYS A 396 -27.46 -10.66 -15.21
C LYS A 396 -28.08 -9.76 -16.29
N GLN A 397 -28.75 -10.36 -17.29
CA GLN A 397 -29.56 -9.58 -18.21
C GLN A 397 -30.64 -8.90 -17.39
N SER A 398 -30.65 -7.58 -17.37
CA SER A 398 -31.79 -6.84 -16.85
C SER A 398 -32.98 -7.20 -17.73
N SER A 399 -34.13 -7.53 -17.11
CA SER A 399 -35.37 -7.82 -17.78
C SER A 399 -35.93 -6.67 -18.64
N GLU A 400 -35.20 -5.57 -18.77
CA GLU A 400 -35.55 -4.36 -19.53
C GLU A 400 -34.97 -4.31 -20.95
N GLU A 401 -34.03 -5.20 -21.31
CA GLU A 401 -33.58 -5.35 -22.70
C GLU A 401 -34.36 -6.48 -23.41
N GLN A 402 -35.68 -6.36 -23.51
CA GLN A 402 -36.45 -7.07 -24.54
C GLN A 402 -36.23 -6.33 -25.88
N PRO A 403 -35.78 -7.02 -26.94
CA PRO A 403 -35.73 -6.40 -28.24
C PRO A 403 -37.16 -5.98 -28.61
N VAL A 404 -37.32 -4.70 -28.90
CA VAL A 404 -38.55 -4.18 -29.52
C VAL A 404 -38.72 -4.98 -30.78
N ALA A 405 -39.74 -5.87 -30.80
CA ALA A 405 -40.14 -6.60 -31.99
C ALA A 405 -40.42 -5.54 -33.08
N GLN A 406 -39.65 -5.60 -34.15
CA GLN A 406 -39.95 -4.82 -35.35
C GLN A 406 -41.31 -5.35 -35.85
N ALA A 407 -42.33 -4.51 -35.72
CA ALA A 407 -43.57 -4.72 -36.37
C ALA A 407 -43.37 -4.51 -37.88
N GLU A 408 -43.67 -5.55 -38.66
CA GLU A 408 -43.80 -5.50 -40.13
C GLU A 408 -44.90 -4.53 -40.56
#